data_bd71b3258ae6934ee3eaf96a2252ae0c
#
_entry.id   bd71b3258ae6934ee3eaf96a2252ae0c
#
_cell.length_a   1.000
_cell.length_b   1.000
_cell.length_c   1.000
_cell.angle_alpha   90.00
_cell.angle_beta   90.00
_cell.angle_gamma   90.00
#
_symmetry.space_group_name_H-M   'P 1'
#
loop_
_entity.id
_entity.type
_entity.pdbx_description
1 polymer ?
#
loop_
_entity_poly.entity_id
_entity_poly.type
_entity_poly.pdbx_seq_one_letter_code
_entity_poly.pdbx_strand_id
1 'polypeptide(L)'
;YYGGGNRKASAHYFVGFNGEVWQCVEDANIAWHCGASRYKHAECRNANSIGIEMCVRKKNTKSMGATDKDWYFEDATVEAAAELTRYLMNKYGVPASHVIRHYDVTGKICPNPYVYNTSAHTWDEFKRKISGQAETPQGGNEKTIWNFLTGKGLNAYAVAGIMGNLHAESGLMPNNLQNSYNNKLGKTDAEYTAAVDNGSYGNFVKDSAGYGLAQWTYWSRKQALLNHAKQAGVSIADLNMQLGFLWEELQGYTAVMDALKKAGS
;
A
#
# COMPACT_ATOMS: atom_id res chain seq x y z
N TYR A 1 -13.30 26.59 -0.62
CA TYR A 1 -12.15 27.33 -0.05
C TYR A 1 -11.64 28.42 -1.01
N TYR A 2 -11.51 28.13 -2.30
CA TYR A 2 -11.10 29.10 -3.32
C TYR A 2 -12.29 29.77 -4.02
N GLY A 3 -13.50 29.21 -3.92
CA GLY A 3 -14.70 29.66 -4.64
C GLY A 3 -15.29 31.02 -4.19
N GLY A 4 -14.81 31.59 -3.06
CA GLY A 4 -15.29 32.88 -2.58
C GLY A 4 -14.65 34.11 -3.22
N GLY A 5 -13.72 33.97 -4.17
CA GLY A 5 -13.09 35.04 -4.92
C GLY A 5 -12.17 36.00 -4.15
N ASN A 6 -12.07 35.87 -2.83
CA ASN A 6 -11.35 36.80 -1.97
C ASN A 6 -9.88 36.41 -1.71
N ARG A 7 -9.45 35.21 -2.11
CA ARG A 7 -8.07 34.76 -1.99
C ARG A 7 -7.32 34.99 -3.29
N LYS A 8 -6.25 35.74 -3.24
CA LYS A 8 -5.30 35.92 -4.35
C LYS A 8 -4.42 34.65 -4.48
N ALA A 9 -5.06 33.49 -4.70
CA ALA A 9 -4.42 32.20 -4.86
C ALA A 9 -5.27 31.28 -5.76
N SER A 10 -4.63 30.42 -6.51
CA SER A 10 -5.29 29.42 -7.38
C SER A 10 -4.38 28.19 -7.50
N ALA A 11 -4.95 27.06 -7.90
CA ALA A 11 -4.19 25.86 -8.27
C ALA A 11 -4.72 25.30 -9.60
N HIS A 12 -3.91 24.52 -10.28
CA HIS A 12 -4.32 23.89 -11.53
C HIS A 12 -5.35 22.79 -11.25
N TYR A 13 -5.10 21.98 -10.24
CA TYR A 13 -5.93 20.84 -9.89
C TYR A 13 -6.31 20.81 -8.42
N PHE A 14 -7.50 20.28 -8.14
CA PHE A 14 -7.99 19.95 -6.80
C PHE A 14 -8.41 18.49 -6.77
N VAL A 15 -8.01 17.78 -5.72
CA VAL A 15 -8.38 16.39 -5.46
C VAL A 15 -9.23 16.34 -4.19
N GLY A 16 -10.46 15.89 -4.33
CA GLY A 16 -11.45 15.84 -3.26
C GLY A 16 -11.34 14.60 -2.38
N PHE A 17 -12.25 14.47 -1.42
CA PHE A 17 -12.23 13.42 -0.41
C PHE A 17 -12.52 12.03 -0.95
N ASN A 18 -13.29 11.94 -2.05
CA ASN A 18 -13.66 10.68 -2.68
C ASN A 18 -12.81 10.39 -3.93
N GLY A 19 -11.69 11.12 -4.11
CA GLY A 19 -10.82 10.96 -5.26
C GLY A 19 -11.26 11.71 -6.52
N GLU A 20 -12.29 12.56 -6.44
CA GLU A 20 -12.69 13.40 -7.55
C GLU A 20 -11.61 14.43 -7.88
N VAL A 21 -11.34 14.62 -9.17
CA VAL A 21 -10.32 15.55 -9.66
C VAL A 21 -10.97 16.66 -10.47
N TRP A 22 -10.70 17.91 -10.12
CA TRP A 22 -11.13 19.09 -10.87
C TRP A 22 -9.93 19.88 -11.38
N GLN A 23 -9.92 20.18 -12.68
CA GLN A 23 -9.00 21.16 -13.25
C GLN A 23 -9.64 22.54 -13.19
N CYS A 24 -9.03 23.48 -12.48
CA CYS A 24 -9.53 24.85 -12.30
C CYS A 24 -8.73 25.90 -13.08
N VAL A 25 -7.48 25.60 -13.41
CA VAL A 25 -6.61 26.40 -14.27
C VAL A 25 -6.01 25.45 -15.30
N GLU A 26 -6.04 25.84 -16.57
CA GLU A 26 -5.39 25.06 -17.63
C GLU A 26 -3.89 25.00 -17.42
N ASP A 27 -3.26 23.88 -17.78
CA ASP A 27 -1.82 23.63 -17.56
C ASP A 27 -0.90 24.69 -18.20
N ALA A 28 -1.34 25.29 -19.31
CA ALA A 28 -0.59 26.32 -20.03
C ALA A 28 -0.65 27.69 -19.34
N ASN A 29 -1.54 27.88 -18.38
CA ASN A 29 -1.71 29.13 -17.65
C ASN A 29 -0.96 29.11 -16.32
N ILE A 30 -0.75 30.27 -15.71
CA ILE A 30 -0.08 30.38 -14.42
C ILE A 30 -1.11 30.35 -13.29
N ALA A 31 -1.04 29.32 -12.44
CA ALA A 31 -1.78 29.30 -11.18
C ALA A 31 -0.92 29.84 -10.02
N TRP A 32 -1.57 30.50 -9.05
CA TRP A 32 -0.89 31.12 -7.92
C TRP A 32 -0.94 30.22 -6.68
N HIS A 33 -0.10 29.18 -6.66
CA HIS A 33 -0.13 28.11 -5.68
C HIS A 33 1.10 28.03 -4.76
N CYS A 34 2.25 28.62 -5.16
CA CYS A 34 3.48 28.57 -4.39
C CYS A 34 4.20 29.93 -4.27
N GLY A 35 3.46 31.03 -4.42
CA GLY A 35 4.02 32.38 -4.30
C GLY A 35 4.46 32.70 -2.86
N ALA A 36 5.64 33.33 -2.71
CA ALA A 36 6.16 33.77 -1.42
C ALA A 36 7.06 35.00 -1.57
N SER A 37 7.26 35.74 -0.48
CA SER A 37 8.25 36.84 -0.40
C SER A 37 9.70 36.32 -0.37
N ARG A 38 9.89 35.09 0.14
CA ARG A 38 11.18 34.40 0.16
C ARG A 38 10.95 32.93 -0.23
N TYR A 39 11.83 32.42 -1.08
CA TYR A 39 11.82 31.04 -1.53
C TYR A 39 12.97 30.25 -0.90
N LYS A 40 12.67 29.03 -0.49
CA LYS A 40 13.64 28.04 -0.05
C LYS A 40 14.22 27.27 -1.24
N HIS A 41 13.37 26.99 -2.25
CA HIS A 41 13.77 26.33 -3.48
C HIS A 41 14.38 27.30 -4.48
N ALA A 42 15.48 26.91 -5.11
CA ALA A 42 16.21 27.78 -6.03
C ALA A 42 15.37 28.18 -7.26
N GLU A 43 14.62 27.26 -7.85
CA GLU A 43 14.03 27.40 -9.18
C GLU A 43 12.50 27.42 -9.21
N CYS A 44 11.81 26.61 -8.36
CA CYS A 44 10.36 26.45 -8.43
C CYS A 44 9.61 27.74 -8.15
N ARG A 45 8.71 28.14 -9.07
CA ARG A 45 7.86 29.34 -9.03
C ARG A 45 6.47 29.00 -9.63
N ASN A 46 5.49 29.87 -9.42
CA ASN A 46 4.17 29.75 -10.05
C ASN A 46 4.23 29.61 -11.58
N ALA A 47 5.21 30.28 -12.21
CA ALA A 47 5.32 30.34 -13.68
C ALA A 47 5.92 29.07 -14.32
N ASN A 48 6.51 28.19 -13.52
CA ASN A 48 7.20 26.99 -14.04
C ASN A 48 6.81 25.71 -13.30
N SER A 49 5.64 25.70 -12.67
CA SER A 49 5.16 24.54 -11.94
C SER A 49 3.64 24.39 -12.02
N ILE A 50 3.16 23.15 -11.89
CA ILE A 50 1.76 22.80 -11.78
C ILE A 50 1.43 22.56 -10.31
N GLY A 51 0.38 23.24 -9.79
CA GLY A 51 -0.08 23.06 -8.42
C GLY A 51 -1.24 22.10 -8.33
N ILE A 52 -1.11 21.10 -7.45
CA ILE A 52 -2.16 20.14 -7.10
C ILE A 52 -2.51 20.37 -5.63
N GLU A 53 -3.76 20.71 -5.35
CA GLU A 53 -4.30 20.84 -4.00
C GLU A 53 -5.04 19.55 -3.61
N MET A 54 -4.72 19.01 -2.45
CA MET A 54 -5.34 17.79 -1.91
C MET A 54 -6.21 18.16 -0.71
N CYS A 55 -7.47 17.75 -0.71
CA CYS A 55 -8.35 17.97 0.43
C CYS A 55 -7.89 17.21 1.67
N VAL A 56 -7.84 17.88 2.81
CA VAL A 56 -7.43 17.32 4.10
C VAL A 56 -8.58 17.32 5.09
N ARG A 57 -8.62 16.30 5.95
CA ARG A 57 -9.50 16.22 7.11
C ARG A 57 -8.71 16.45 8.40
N LYS A 58 -9.42 16.72 9.48
CA LYS A 58 -8.84 16.94 10.80
C LYS A 58 -9.55 16.08 11.84
N LYS A 59 -8.78 15.41 12.70
CA LYS A 59 -9.33 14.55 13.77
C LYS A 59 -9.98 15.38 14.87
N ASN A 60 -9.34 16.48 15.31
CA ASN A 60 -9.87 17.38 16.31
C ASN A 60 -10.32 18.70 15.68
N THR A 61 -11.63 18.90 15.57
CA THR A 61 -12.23 20.10 14.96
C THR A 61 -12.35 21.30 15.90
N LYS A 62 -11.98 21.18 17.17
CA LYS A 62 -11.98 22.31 18.13
C LYS A 62 -10.85 23.31 17.85
N SER A 63 -9.79 22.89 17.18
CA SER A 63 -8.71 23.72 16.67
C SER A 63 -8.57 23.52 15.17
N MET A 64 -8.35 24.59 14.42
CA MET A 64 -8.15 24.58 12.97
C MET A 64 -6.79 25.18 12.60
N GLY A 65 -5.81 25.08 13.49
CA GLY A 65 -4.46 25.58 13.28
C GLY A 65 -3.77 24.87 12.11
N ALA A 66 -3.18 25.63 11.19
CA ALA A 66 -2.48 25.09 10.03
C ALA A 66 -1.27 24.20 10.41
N THR A 67 -0.73 24.40 11.62
CA THR A 67 0.42 23.65 12.15
C THR A 67 0.04 22.50 13.09
N ASP A 68 -1.25 22.25 13.31
CA ASP A 68 -1.70 21.12 14.12
C ASP A 68 -1.31 19.81 13.44
N LYS A 69 -0.94 18.79 14.23
CA LYS A 69 -0.39 17.53 13.72
C LYS A 69 -1.42 16.43 13.48
N ASP A 70 -2.71 16.75 13.58
CA ASP A 70 -3.83 15.81 13.45
C ASP A 70 -4.61 15.95 12.13
N TRP A 71 -4.05 16.66 11.16
CA TRP A 71 -4.51 16.68 9.79
C TRP A 71 -4.16 15.36 9.08
N TYR A 72 -5.05 14.85 8.23
CA TYR A 72 -4.83 13.62 7.47
C TYR A 72 -5.51 13.66 6.10
N PHE A 73 -5.07 12.79 5.20
CA PHE A 73 -5.72 12.54 3.92
C PHE A 73 -6.59 11.29 3.99
N GLU A 74 -7.68 11.27 3.23
CA GLU A 74 -8.42 10.06 2.90
C GLU A 74 -7.66 9.24 1.85
N ASP A 75 -7.79 7.90 1.89
CA ASP A 75 -7.12 7.00 0.96
C ASP A 75 -7.43 7.36 -0.50
N ALA A 76 -8.71 7.60 -0.82
CA ALA A 76 -9.15 7.98 -2.17
C ALA A 76 -8.51 9.30 -2.66
N THR A 77 -8.29 10.27 -1.76
CA THR A 77 -7.58 11.52 -2.10
C THR A 77 -6.14 11.25 -2.50
N VAL A 78 -5.44 10.38 -1.75
CA VAL A 78 -4.03 10.05 -2.01
C VAL A 78 -3.89 9.26 -3.31
N GLU A 79 -4.73 8.25 -3.55
CA GLU A 79 -4.69 7.45 -4.76
C GLU A 79 -4.94 8.29 -6.02
N ALA A 80 -6.00 9.10 -6.02
CA ALA A 80 -6.32 9.98 -7.16
C ALA A 80 -5.23 11.05 -7.39
N ALA A 81 -4.65 11.61 -6.32
CA ALA A 81 -3.55 12.56 -6.44
C ALA A 81 -2.28 11.90 -7.02
N ALA A 82 -1.99 10.66 -6.63
CA ALA A 82 -0.85 9.91 -7.16
C ALA A 82 -1.06 9.57 -8.66
N GLU A 83 -2.25 9.15 -9.05
CA GLU A 83 -2.60 8.89 -10.45
C GLU A 83 -2.50 10.15 -11.31
N LEU A 84 -3.11 11.26 -10.88
CA LEU A 84 -2.99 12.56 -11.54
C LEU A 84 -1.52 12.99 -11.67
N THR A 85 -0.74 12.83 -10.61
CA THR A 85 0.67 13.21 -10.62
C THR A 85 1.46 12.37 -11.64
N ARG A 86 1.26 11.04 -11.69
CA ARG A 86 1.88 10.18 -12.72
C ARG A 86 1.48 10.59 -14.14
N TYR A 87 0.19 10.88 -14.36
CA TYR A 87 -0.28 11.38 -15.65
C TYR A 87 0.46 12.66 -16.07
N LEU A 88 0.57 13.65 -15.17
CA LEU A 88 1.27 14.91 -15.44
C LEU A 88 2.77 14.73 -15.62
N MET A 89 3.41 13.87 -14.82
CA MET A 89 4.81 13.51 -14.99
C MET A 89 5.09 12.94 -16.39
N ASN A 90 4.27 12.01 -16.84
CA ASN A 90 4.39 11.42 -18.18
C ASN A 90 4.11 12.44 -19.28
N LYS A 91 3.06 13.25 -19.13
CA LYS A 91 2.66 14.26 -20.11
C LYS A 91 3.74 15.31 -20.36
N TYR A 92 4.47 15.70 -19.31
CA TYR A 92 5.45 16.78 -19.36
C TYR A 92 6.90 16.31 -19.22
N GLY A 93 7.16 15.03 -19.12
CA GLY A 93 8.50 14.48 -18.92
C GLY A 93 9.12 14.87 -17.58
N VAL A 94 8.33 15.10 -16.54
CA VAL A 94 8.80 15.54 -15.22
C VAL A 94 9.22 14.33 -14.38
N PRO A 95 10.48 14.26 -13.92
CA PRO A 95 10.93 13.16 -13.07
C PRO A 95 10.32 13.27 -11.66
N ALA A 96 10.17 12.14 -10.99
CA ALA A 96 9.61 12.09 -9.62
C ALA A 96 10.38 12.97 -8.62
N SER A 97 11.67 13.22 -8.84
CA SER A 97 12.50 14.13 -8.02
C SER A 97 11.98 15.57 -8.04
N HIS A 98 11.33 16.00 -9.13
CA HIS A 98 10.77 17.34 -9.28
C HIS A 98 9.34 17.47 -8.77
N VAL A 99 8.73 16.40 -8.28
CA VAL A 99 7.48 16.47 -7.52
C VAL A 99 7.83 16.80 -6.08
N ILE A 100 7.46 18.01 -5.65
CA ILE A 100 7.86 18.61 -4.37
C ILE A 100 6.66 19.20 -3.64
N ARG A 101 6.78 19.42 -2.33
CA ARG A 101 5.75 20.04 -1.50
C ARG A 101 5.88 21.56 -1.52
N HIS A 102 4.82 22.26 -1.22
CA HIS A 102 4.90 23.69 -0.96
C HIS A 102 5.93 23.99 0.16
N TYR A 103 6.04 23.10 1.14
CA TYR A 103 7.06 23.15 2.19
C TYR A 103 8.50 23.20 1.62
N ASP A 104 8.77 22.45 0.58
CA ASP A 104 10.09 22.42 -0.04
C ASP A 104 10.38 23.70 -0.84
N VAL A 105 9.32 24.36 -1.32
CA VAL A 105 9.42 25.62 -2.08
C VAL A 105 9.61 26.84 -1.16
N THR A 106 8.86 26.92 -0.05
CA THR A 106 8.78 28.16 0.76
C THR A 106 9.01 27.94 2.25
N GLY A 107 8.99 26.71 2.75
CA GLY A 107 9.01 26.38 4.18
C GLY A 107 7.63 26.42 4.85
N LYS A 108 6.55 26.76 4.13
CA LYS A 108 5.19 26.69 4.64
C LYS A 108 4.81 25.25 4.99
N ILE A 109 4.15 25.01 6.13
CA ILE A 109 3.66 23.68 6.51
C ILE A 109 2.49 23.27 5.59
N CYS A 110 2.84 22.85 4.37
CA CYS A 110 1.87 22.50 3.33
C CYS A 110 2.49 21.51 2.32
N PRO A 111 1.83 20.38 2.02
CA PRO A 111 0.64 19.89 2.72
C PRO A 111 1.00 19.33 4.11
N ASN A 112 0.25 19.74 5.12
CA ASN A 112 0.54 19.44 6.52
C ASN A 112 0.78 17.93 6.79
N PRO A 113 -0.08 16.97 6.32
CA PRO A 113 0.14 15.56 6.60
C PRO A 113 1.49 15.04 6.06
N TYR A 114 1.96 15.55 4.92
CA TYR A 114 3.24 15.16 4.32
C TYR A 114 4.46 15.89 4.89
N VAL A 115 4.25 16.95 5.67
CA VAL A 115 5.36 17.64 6.37
C VAL A 115 5.66 16.95 7.70
N TYR A 116 4.61 16.62 8.45
CA TYR A 116 4.76 15.98 9.76
C TYR A 116 4.83 14.46 9.72
N ASN A 117 4.31 13.82 8.66
CA ASN A 117 4.26 12.37 8.50
C ASN A 117 3.62 11.65 9.72
N THR A 118 2.57 12.23 10.28
CA THR A 118 1.86 11.71 11.48
C THR A 118 0.59 10.93 11.15
N SER A 119 0.26 10.79 9.88
CA SER A 119 -0.87 9.99 9.37
C SER A 119 -0.42 8.70 8.71
N ALA A 120 -1.37 7.86 8.32
CA ALA A 120 -1.10 6.62 7.57
C ALA A 120 -0.39 6.87 6.24
N HIS A 121 -0.60 8.06 5.63
CA HIS A 121 0.03 8.44 4.38
C HIS A 121 1.19 9.40 4.61
N THR A 122 2.42 8.96 4.30
CA THR A 122 3.63 9.76 4.42
C THR A 122 4.07 10.33 3.06
N TRP A 123 4.95 11.34 3.09
CA TRP A 123 5.52 11.89 1.87
C TRP A 123 6.36 10.86 1.09
N ASP A 124 7.10 10.01 1.80
CA ASP A 124 7.93 8.98 1.18
C ASP A 124 7.08 7.90 0.49
N GLU A 125 5.93 7.54 1.07
CA GLU A 125 4.95 6.66 0.42
C GLU A 125 4.37 7.29 -0.84
N PHE A 126 3.96 8.56 -0.78
CA PHE A 126 3.48 9.26 -1.95
C PHE A 126 4.54 9.30 -3.07
N LYS A 127 5.80 9.56 -2.72
CA LYS A 127 6.92 9.55 -3.68
C LYS A 127 7.12 8.17 -4.32
N ARG A 128 7.00 7.09 -3.55
CA ARG A 128 7.04 5.72 -4.10
C ARG A 128 5.88 5.45 -5.05
N LYS A 129 4.64 5.81 -4.66
CA LYS A 129 3.45 5.66 -5.52
C LYS A 129 3.62 6.34 -6.88
N ILE A 130 4.14 7.55 -6.93
CA ILE A 130 4.30 8.30 -8.19
C ILE A 130 5.50 7.85 -9.02
N SER A 131 6.54 7.25 -8.40
CA SER A 131 7.71 6.75 -9.12
C SER A 131 7.49 5.39 -9.78
N GLY A 132 6.29 4.79 -9.64
CA GLY A 132 6.00 3.46 -10.13
C GLY A 132 6.73 2.34 -9.37
N GLN A 133 7.34 2.66 -8.24
CA GLN A 133 7.90 1.66 -7.35
C GLN A 133 6.75 0.99 -6.60
N ALA A 134 6.68 -0.33 -6.64
CA ALA A 134 5.70 -1.07 -5.85
C ALA A 134 5.85 -0.73 -4.37
N GLU A 135 4.72 -0.58 -3.67
CA GLU A 135 4.71 -0.25 -2.24
C GLU A 135 5.45 -1.33 -1.45
N THR A 136 6.45 -0.91 -0.67
CA THR A 136 7.06 -1.81 0.31
C THR A 136 6.18 -1.82 1.56
N PRO A 137 5.72 -2.98 2.01
CA PRO A 137 4.88 -3.09 3.20
C PRO A 137 5.52 -2.50 4.44
N GLN A 138 4.74 -1.79 5.27
CA GLN A 138 5.27 -0.99 6.40
C GLN A 138 5.47 -1.77 7.70
N GLY A 139 5.04 -3.02 7.79
CA GLY A 139 5.15 -3.83 9.01
C GLY A 139 4.36 -5.13 8.95
N GLY A 140 4.44 -5.93 10.01
CA GLY A 140 3.71 -7.18 10.15
C GLY A 140 4.02 -8.22 9.07
N ASN A 141 3.01 -9.03 8.74
CA ASN A 141 3.11 -10.10 7.75
C ASN A 141 3.46 -9.60 6.35
N GLU A 142 2.92 -8.47 5.94
CA GLU A 142 3.18 -7.86 4.62
C GLU A 142 4.66 -7.65 4.38
N LYS A 143 5.35 -7.01 5.32
CA LYS A 143 6.78 -6.75 5.22
C LYS A 143 7.60 -8.03 5.18
N THR A 144 7.21 -9.02 5.97
CA THR A 144 7.89 -10.32 5.99
C THR A 144 7.74 -11.04 4.65
N ILE A 145 6.51 -11.09 4.10
CA ILE A 145 6.21 -11.68 2.79
C ILE A 145 6.98 -10.96 1.68
N TRP A 146 6.93 -9.63 1.68
CA TRP A 146 7.66 -8.81 0.71
C TRP A 146 9.16 -9.12 0.73
N ASN A 147 9.79 -9.05 1.90
CA ASN A 147 11.22 -9.28 2.05
C ASN A 147 11.62 -10.70 1.67
N PHE A 148 10.79 -11.68 2.00
CA PHE A 148 11.02 -13.07 1.62
C PHE A 148 11.03 -13.22 0.09
N LEU A 149 10.01 -12.72 -0.60
CA LEU A 149 9.86 -12.87 -2.05
C LEU A 149 10.92 -12.07 -2.83
N THR A 150 11.23 -10.86 -2.40
CA THR A 150 12.33 -10.07 -2.98
C THR A 150 13.69 -10.73 -2.76
N GLY A 151 13.90 -11.31 -1.57
CA GLY A 151 15.09 -12.12 -1.25
C GLY A 151 15.25 -13.38 -2.15
N LYS A 152 14.15 -13.86 -2.75
CA LYS A 152 14.15 -14.94 -3.76
C LYS A 152 14.44 -14.44 -5.18
N GLY A 153 14.72 -13.15 -5.36
CA GLY A 153 15.08 -12.54 -6.64
C GLY A 153 13.89 -12.10 -7.50
N LEU A 154 12.68 -12.06 -6.95
CA LEU A 154 11.53 -11.50 -7.65
C LEU A 154 11.57 -9.97 -7.61
N ASN A 155 11.18 -9.34 -8.73
CA ASN A 155 11.01 -7.90 -8.78
C ASN A 155 9.73 -7.44 -8.08
N ALA A 156 9.62 -6.14 -7.84
CA ALA A 156 8.51 -5.55 -7.09
C ALA A 156 7.11 -5.84 -7.70
N TYR A 157 6.98 -5.92 -9.01
CA TYR A 157 5.72 -6.20 -9.69
C TYR A 157 5.28 -7.65 -9.47
N ALA A 158 6.21 -8.60 -9.60
CA ALA A 158 5.96 -10.01 -9.31
C ALA A 158 5.55 -10.22 -7.85
N VAL A 159 6.27 -9.57 -6.93
CA VAL A 159 5.96 -9.63 -5.49
C VAL A 159 4.58 -9.06 -5.20
N ALA A 160 4.24 -7.88 -5.75
CA ALA A 160 2.93 -7.27 -5.58
C ALA A 160 1.80 -8.17 -6.12
N GLY A 161 2.02 -8.80 -7.28
CA GLY A 161 1.06 -9.76 -7.85
C GLY A 161 0.82 -10.97 -6.96
N ILE A 162 1.88 -11.59 -6.41
CA ILE A 162 1.75 -12.70 -5.45
C ILE A 162 1.03 -12.23 -4.19
N MET A 163 1.43 -11.10 -3.63
CA MET A 163 0.82 -10.56 -2.41
C MET A 163 -0.66 -10.21 -2.59
N GLY A 164 -1.05 -9.69 -3.76
CA GLY A 164 -2.46 -9.45 -4.09
C GLY A 164 -3.30 -10.71 -4.03
N ASN A 165 -2.79 -11.83 -4.58
CA ASN A 165 -3.45 -13.13 -4.48
C ASN A 165 -3.52 -13.62 -3.02
N LEU A 166 -2.41 -13.57 -2.28
CA LEU A 166 -2.40 -13.99 -0.87
C LEU A 166 -3.32 -13.13 0.01
N HIS A 167 -3.43 -11.84 -0.30
CA HIS A 167 -4.37 -10.94 0.37
C HIS A 167 -5.83 -11.35 0.10
N ALA A 168 -6.18 -11.65 -1.15
CA ALA A 168 -7.52 -12.11 -1.51
C ALA A 168 -7.87 -13.45 -0.85
N GLU A 169 -6.90 -14.36 -0.73
CA GLU A 169 -7.09 -15.70 -0.16
C GLU A 169 -7.22 -15.69 1.38
N SER A 170 -6.39 -14.92 2.07
CA SER A 170 -6.24 -15.02 3.52
C SER A 170 -6.11 -13.69 4.27
N GLY A 171 -6.15 -12.55 3.57
CA GLY A 171 -5.77 -11.27 4.17
C GLY A 171 -4.31 -11.24 4.65
N LEU A 172 -3.42 -12.03 4.05
CA LEU A 172 -2.01 -12.22 4.44
C LEU A 172 -1.84 -12.83 5.84
N MET A 173 -2.86 -13.54 6.34
CA MET A 173 -2.85 -14.17 7.66
C MET A 173 -2.47 -15.65 7.57
N PRO A 174 -1.35 -16.10 8.17
CA PRO A 174 -0.91 -17.48 8.06
C PRO A 174 -1.75 -18.47 8.90
N ASN A 175 -2.55 -17.98 9.83
CA ASN A 175 -3.47 -18.80 10.62
C ASN A 175 -4.90 -18.79 10.12
N ASN A 176 -5.18 -18.18 8.96
CA ASN A 176 -6.54 -18.03 8.44
C ASN A 176 -7.16 -19.40 8.12
N LEU A 177 -8.22 -19.75 8.81
CA LEU A 177 -9.12 -20.85 8.46
C LEU A 177 -10.19 -20.29 7.52
N GLN A 178 -10.51 -21.00 6.46
CA GLN A 178 -11.58 -20.60 5.54
C GLN A 178 -12.86 -20.21 6.29
N ASN A 179 -13.33 -18.98 6.11
CA ASN A 179 -14.43 -18.37 6.89
C ASN A 179 -15.69 -19.23 7.00
N SER A 180 -16.07 -19.97 5.94
CA SER A 180 -17.22 -20.87 5.96
C SER A 180 -17.02 -22.08 6.89
N TYR A 181 -15.78 -22.41 7.24
CA TYR A 181 -15.44 -23.52 8.11
C TYR A 181 -15.33 -23.13 9.59
N ASN A 182 -15.16 -21.85 9.93
CA ASN A 182 -15.20 -21.41 11.33
C ASN A 182 -16.50 -21.87 12.00
N ASN A 183 -17.64 -21.58 11.39
CA ASN A 183 -18.94 -22.00 11.92
C ASN A 183 -19.15 -23.53 11.83
N LYS A 184 -18.73 -24.16 10.73
CA LYS A 184 -18.90 -25.60 10.50
C LYS A 184 -18.12 -26.45 11.49
N LEU A 185 -16.93 -26.01 11.88
CA LEU A 185 -16.06 -26.72 12.83
C LEU A 185 -16.20 -26.18 14.27
N GLY A 186 -16.93 -25.07 14.47
CA GLY A 186 -17.07 -24.41 15.76
C GLY A 186 -15.74 -23.93 16.34
N LYS A 187 -14.84 -23.43 15.48
CA LYS A 187 -13.47 -23.00 15.86
C LYS A 187 -13.15 -21.65 15.24
N THR A 188 -12.50 -20.81 16.01
CA THR A 188 -11.77 -19.65 15.49
C THR A 188 -10.47 -20.08 14.81
N ASP A 189 -9.83 -19.20 14.05
CA ASP A 189 -8.54 -19.45 13.40
C ASP A 189 -7.48 -19.89 14.42
N ALA A 190 -7.43 -19.21 15.56
CA ALA A 190 -6.49 -19.52 16.63
C ALA A 190 -6.77 -20.88 17.30
N GLU A 191 -8.02 -21.19 17.58
CA GLU A 191 -8.42 -22.49 18.18
C GLU A 191 -8.16 -23.64 17.23
N TYR A 192 -8.44 -23.45 15.93
CA TYR A 192 -8.16 -24.46 14.92
C TYR A 192 -6.64 -24.73 14.82
N THR A 193 -5.84 -23.66 14.69
CA THR A 193 -4.39 -23.76 14.66
C THR A 193 -3.84 -24.49 15.88
N ALA A 194 -4.23 -24.06 17.10
CA ALA A 194 -3.78 -24.69 18.33
C ALA A 194 -4.17 -26.16 18.44
N ALA A 195 -5.38 -26.53 17.99
CA ALA A 195 -5.86 -27.90 18.00
C ALA A 195 -5.09 -28.81 17.03
N VAL A 196 -4.67 -28.29 15.88
CA VAL A 196 -3.81 -29.03 14.92
C VAL A 196 -2.40 -29.17 15.49
N ASP A 197 -1.82 -28.09 15.99
CA ASP A 197 -0.44 -28.06 16.49
C ASP A 197 -0.24 -29.03 17.69
N ASN A 198 -1.22 -29.06 18.60
CA ASN A 198 -1.16 -29.95 19.77
C ASN A 198 -1.69 -31.38 19.52
N GLY A 199 -2.17 -31.66 18.29
CA GLY A 199 -2.67 -32.98 17.89
C GLY A 199 -4.08 -33.33 18.36
N SER A 200 -4.81 -32.42 19.03
CA SER A 200 -6.21 -32.67 19.47
C SER A 200 -7.20 -32.64 18.31
N TYR A 201 -6.81 -32.10 17.15
CA TYR A 201 -7.58 -32.14 15.91
C TYR A 201 -6.85 -32.93 14.83
N GLY A 202 -7.15 -34.21 14.70
CA GLY A 202 -6.50 -35.13 13.77
C GLY A 202 -7.01 -35.08 12.33
N ASN A 203 -8.05 -34.27 12.05
CA ASN A 203 -8.70 -34.27 10.72
C ASN A 203 -8.20 -33.17 9.77
N PHE A 204 -7.16 -32.43 10.15
CA PHE A 204 -6.60 -31.29 9.39
C PHE A 204 -6.43 -31.60 7.90
N VAL A 205 -5.88 -32.75 7.59
CA VAL A 205 -5.57 -33.16 6.19
C VAL A 205 -6.82 -33.48 5.38
N LYS A 206 -7.91 -33.93 6.03
CA LYS A 206 -9.09 -34.48 5.37
C LYS A 206 -10.36 -33.64 5.48
N ASP A 207 -10.32 -32.52 6.21
CA ASP A 207 -11.50 -31.70 6.47
C ASP A 207 -11.95 -30.82 5.32
N SER A 208 -11.15 -30.72 4.25
CA SER A 208 -11.38 -29.89 3.05
C SER A 208 -11.51 -28.40 3.34
N ALA A 209 -11.11 -27.92 4.53
CA ALA A 209 -11.07 -26.50 4.86
C ALA A 209 -9.79 -25.86 4.27
N GLY A 210 -9.92 -24.72 3.63
CA GLY A 210 -8.78 -23.89 3.26
C GLY A 210 -8.06 -23.36 4.49
N TYR A 211 -6.73 -23.36 4.49
CA TYR A 211 -5.94 -22.90 5.63
C TYR A 211 -4.67 -22.15 5.20
N GLY A 212 -4.32 -21.11 5.96
CA GLY A 212 -3.08 -20.38 5.84
C GLY A 212 -3.03 -19.40 4.67
N LEU A 213 -1.84 -18.90 4.36
CA LEU A 213 -1.62 -17.83 3.38
C LEU A 213 -2.25 -18.10 2.01
N ALA A 214 -2.09 -19.31 1.46
CA ALA A 214 -2.56 -19.70 0.13
C ALA A 214 -3.82 -20.57 0.19
N GLN A 215 -4.54 -20.57 1.29
CA GLN A 215 -5.77 -21.34 1.51
C GLN A 215 -5.63 -22.80 1.03
N TRP A 216 -4.58 -23.48 1.48
CA TRP A 216 -4.34 -24.88 1.15
C TRP A 216 -5.52 -25.76 1.55
N THR A 217 -6.19 -26.34 0.57
CA THR A 217 -7.45 -27.09 0.75
C THR A 217 -7.29 -28.57 0.43
N TYR A 218 -6.54 -28.88 -0.65
CA TYR A 218 -6.40 -30.24 -1.12
C TYR A 218 -5.56 -31.09 -0.17
N TRP A 219 -6.01 -32.30 0.10
CA TRP A 219 -5.44 -33.18 1.14
C TRP A 219 -3.91 -33.36 1.07
N SER A 220 -3.36 -33.56 -0.14
CA SER A 220 -1.91 -33.76 -0.28
C SER A 220 -1.12 -32.50 0.01
N ARG A 221 -1.64 -31.31 -0.35
CA ARG A 221 -1.02 -30.03 -0.02
C ARG A 221 -1.09 -29.73 1.48
N LYS A 222 -2.22 -30.03 2.11
CA LYS A 222 -2.36 -29.92 3.58
C LYS A 222 -1.45 -30.89 4.33
N GLN A 223 -1.30 -32.10 3.82
CA GLN A 223 -0.33 -33.07 4.38
C GLN A 223 1.10 -32.57 4.25
N ALA A 224 1.48 -32.01 3.10
CA ALA A 224 2.81 -31.43 2.89
C ALA A 224 3.06 -30.24 3.83
N LEU A 225 2.11 -29.31 3.96
CA LEU A 225 2.18 -28.19 4.90
C LEU A 225 2.39 -28.68 6.34
N LEU A 226 1.61 -29.67 6.78
CA LEU A 226 1.74 -30.27 8.11
C LEU A 226 3.12 -30.92 8.34
N ASN A 227 3.63 -31.61 7.31
CA ASN A 227 4.95 -32.24 7.37
C ASN A 227 6.07 -31.19 7.47
N HIS A 228 5.99 -30.09 6.72
CA HIS A 228 6.93 -28.97 6.82
C HIS A 228 6.94 -28.36 8.22
N ALA A 229 5.75 -28.09 8.79
CA ALA A 229 5.64 -27.57 10.15
C ALA A 229 6.27 -28.52 11.19
N LYS A 230 5.96 -29.80 11.11
CA LYS A 230 6.53 -30.84 11.99
C LYS A 230 8.04 -30.97 11.87
N GLN A 231 8.55 -30.96 10.64
CA GLN A 231 9.98 -31.05 10.36
C GLN A 231 10.75 -29.83 10.89
N ALA A 232 10.15 -28.64 10.76
CA ALA A 232 10.71 -27.41 11.28
C ALA A 232 10.51 -27.23 12.80
N GLY A 233 9.66 -28.04 13.44
CA GLY A 233 9.34 -27.93 14.86
C GLY A 233 8.55 -26.64 15.20
N VAL A 234 7.74 -26.13 14.26
CA VAL A 234 6.98 -24.89 14.41
C VAL A 234 5.49 -25.13 14.22
N SER A 235 4.66 -24.09 14.52
CA SER A 235 3.23 -24.09 14.24
C SER A 235 2.93 -24.22 12.75
N ILE A 236 1.78 -24.83 12.41
CA ILE A 236 1.26 -24.77 11.03
C ILE A 236 0.96 -23.34 10.58
N ALA A 237 0.84 -22.38 11.50
CA ALA A 237 0.66 -20.95 11.26
C ALA A 237 1.98 -20.15 11.20
N ASP A 238 3.15 -20.82 11.27
CA ASP A 238 4.41 -20.09 11.15
C ASP A 238 4.57 -19.48 9.76
N LEU A 239 4.69 -18.15 9.70
CA LEU A 239 4.71 -17.40 8.46
C LEU A 239 5.91 -17.77 7.57
N ASN A 240 7.10 -17.91 8.17
CA ASN A 240 8.31 -18.21 7.40
C ASN A 240 8.29 -19.63 6.85
N MET A 241 7.77 -20.58 7.61
CA MET A 241 7.57 -21.96 7.17
C MET A 241 6.58 -22.00 6.00
N GLN A 242 5.43 -21.31 6.10
CA GLN A 242 4.45 -21.24 5.02
C GLN A 242 5.00 -20.57 3.76
N LEU A 243 5.81 -19.53 3.90
CA LEU A 243 6.48 -18.88 2.77
C LEU A 243 7.51 -19.80 2.11
N GLY A 244 8.25 -20.56 2.89
CA GLY A 244 9.17 -21.60 2.38
C GLY A 244 8.43 -22.65 1.57
N PHE A 245 7.34 -23.19 2.11
CA PHE A 245 6.49 -24.18 1.44
C PHE A 245 5.83 -23.62 0.17
N LEU A 246 5.27 -22.41 0.23
CA LEU A 246 4.72 -21.72 -0.95
C LEU A 246 5.78 -21.56 -2.05
N TRP A 247 7.00 -21.19 -1.66
CA TRP A 247 8.09 -21.03 -2.63
C TRP A 247 8.48 -22.35 -3.30
N GLU A 248 8.54 -23.45 -2.56
CA GLU A 248 8.79 -24.79 -3.11
C GLU A 248 7.70 -25.19 -4.09
N GLU A 249 6.42 -24.98 -3.75
CA GLU A 249 5.32 -25.25 -4.69
C GLU A 249 5.44 -24.41 -5.97
N LEU A 250 5.74 -23.11 -5.85
CA LEU A 250 5.88 -22.22 -7.00
C LEU A 250 6.99 -22.68 -7.97
N GLN A 251 8.09 -23.23 -7.46
CA GLN A 251 9.16 -23.79 -8.32
C GLN A 251 8.66 -24.93 -9.23
N GLY A 252 7.62 -25.65 -8.83
CA GLY A 252 6.98 -26.68 -9.64
C GLY A 252 6.14 -26.14 -10.82
N TYR A 253 5.84 -24.84 -10.83
CA TYR A 253 5.01 -24.20 -11.86
C TYR A 253 5.86 -23.30 -12.79
N THR A 254 6.61 -23.93 -13.70
CA THR A 254 7.56 -23.22 -14.60
C THR A 254 6.94 -22.05 -15.35
N ALA A 255 5.74 -22.21 -15.91
CA ALA A 255 5.05 -21.13 -16.63
C ALA A 255 4.73 -19.93 -15.73
N VAL A 256 4.35 -20.17 -14.47
CA VAL A 256 4.08 -19.12 -13.50
C VAL A 256 5.40 -18.42 -13.12
N MET A 257 6.44 -19.18 -12.85
CA MET A 257 7.76 -18.64 -12.51
C MET A 257 8.35 -17.79 -13.64
N ASP A 258 8.17 -18.23 -14.90
CA ASP A 258 8.61 -17.47 -16.06
C ASP A 258 7.82 -16.16 -16.24
N ALA A 259 6.51 -16.18 -15.96
CA ALA A 259 5.68 -14.97 -15.96
C ALA A 259 6.10 -14.00 -14.84
N LEU A 260 6.35 -14.51 -13.63
CA LEU A 260 6.81 -13.71 -12.50
C LEU A 260 8.17 -13.04 -12.76
N LYS A 261 9.12 -13.75 -13.38
CA LYS A 261 10.43 -13.20 -13.75
C LYS A 261 10.35 -12.10 -14.81
N LYS A 262 9.30 -12.13 -15.65
CA LYS A 262 9.07 -11.14 -16.73
C LYS A 262 8.07 -10.05 -16.32
N ALA A 263 7.52 -10.11 -15.11
CA ALA A 263 6.54 -9.12 -14.64
C ALA A 263 7.12 -7.70 -14.72
N GLY A 264 6.33 -6.80 -15.28
CA GLY A 264 6.67 -5.38 -15.46
C GLY A 264 5.42 -4.52 -15.32
N SER A 265 5.57 -3.19 -15.39
CA SER A 265 4.48 -2.21 -15.27
C SER A 265 3.49 -2.32 -16.43
#